data_1126bd0176f00897a17a5239b03c1282
#
_entry.id   1126bd0176f00897a17a5239b03c1282
#
_cell.length_a   1.000
_cell.length_b   1.000
_cell.length_c   1.000
_cell.angle_alpha   90.00
_cell.angle_beta   90.00
_cell.angle_gamma   90.00
#
_symmetry.space_group_name_H-M   'P 1'
#
loop_
_entity.id
_entity.type
_entity.pdbx_description
1 polymer ?
#
loop_
_entity_poly.entity_id
_entity_poly.type
_entity_poly.pdbx_seq_one_letter_code
_entity_poly.pdbx_strand_id
1 'polypeptide(L)'
;MKRWTNLALFVLLGLAFTTGWVAFFYSTAPSRASLIVHAVSGYAIVALTPWKAVIAAHGVQRRRPGWWASLVFTALVIASVLAGILHSTGLLVAAGPFSAMEVHVGAALAATPFAVWHVIARRIPMRAVDLSRRSLLRAGTLAASAGLVYSAGEVAVRLLSLPGATRRLTGSYEYGSLQPAQLPVTQWLFDSVPSVDPASWRLTLRIGNTVREWTYAELLAFDDRVQATLDCTGGFYSTQDWSGVWLSELLTLHPNPPPQGGREMSIYVRSLTGYDRRFAIEEAGRLMIATGLGGMPLDPGHGFPVRLVAPDRRGYWWVKWVTAITIDELPSWWQLPFPLQ
;
A
#
# COMPACT_ATOMS: atom_id res chain seq x y z
N MET A 1 -25.30 26.48 1.84
CA MET A 1 -24.02 26.00 2.35
C MET A 1 -24.07 24.57 2.88
N LYS A 2 -24.96 24.17 3.82
CA LYS A 2 -24.99 22.81 4.45
C LYS A 2 -24.95 21.65 3.43
N ARG A 3 -25.76 21.72 2.36
CA ARG A 3 -25.85 20.68 1.33
C ARG A 3 -24.53 20.55 0.54
N TRP A 4 -24.02 21.68 0.03
CA TRP A 4 -22.77 21.70 -0.73
C TRP A 4 -21.59 21.16 0.06
N THR A 5 -21.41 21.58 1.34
CA THR A 5 -20.35 21.10 2.23
C THR A 5 -20.41 19.55 2.39
N ASN A 6 -21.60 18.98 2.57
CA ASN A 6 -21.73 17.52 2.74
C ASN A 6 -21.42 16.78 1.44
N LEU A 7 -21.83 17.28 0.28
CA LEU A 7 -21.52 16.68 -1.02
C LEU A 7 -20.02 16.81 -1.33
N ALA A 8 -19.42 17.99 -1.09
CA ALA A 8 -17.99 18.20 -1.27
C ALA A 8 -17.16 17.26 -0.39
N LEU A 9 -17.50 17.11 0.89
CA LEU A 9 -16.83 16.16 1.78
C LEU A 9 -16.98 14.71 1.31
N PHE A 10 -18.14 14.33 0.81
CA PHE A 10 -18.36 12.98 0.26
C PHE A 10 -17.44 12.71 -0.93
N VAL A 11 -17.40 13.65 -1.88
CA VAL A 11 -16.53 13.53 -3.06
C VAL A 11 -15.04 13.52 -2.67
N LEU A 12 -14.63 14.42 -1.76
CA LEU A 12 -13.25 14.51 -1.30
C LEU A 12 -12.81 13.26 -0.52
N LEU A 13 -13.66 12.68 0.33
CA LEU A 13 -13.37 11.43 1.02
C LEU A 13 -13.23 10.27 0.03
N GLY A 14 -14.13 10.17 -0.93
CA GLY A 14 -14.03 9.17 -2.00
C GLY A 14 -12.75 9.33 -2.82
N LEU A 15 -12.42 10.57 -3.20
CA LEU A 15 -11.21 10.88 -3.95
C LEU A 15 -9.94 10.61 -3.13
N ALA A 16 -9.89 11.03 -1.86
CA ALA A 16 -8.77 10.74 -0.99
C ALA A 16 -8.59 9.24 -0.80
N PHE A 17 -9.66 8.49 -0.56
CA PHE A 17 -9.60 7.03 -0.40
C PHE A 17 -9.08 6.34 -1.67
N THR A 18 -9.66 6.64 -2.84
CA THR A 18 -9.26 6.00 -4.10
C THR A 18 -7.83 6.35 -4.53
N THR A 19 -7.42 7.61 -4.37
CA THR A 19 -6.07 8.03 -4.72
C THR A 19 -5.02 7.51 -3.73
N GLY A 20 -5.36 7.44 -2.43
CA GLY A 20 -4.52 6.78 -1.42
C GLY A 20 -4.37 5.30 -1.71
N TRP A 21 -5.45 4.63 -2.13
CA TRP A 21 -5.42 3.24 -2.55
C TRP A 21 -4.48 3.01 -3.74
N VAL A 22 -4.58 3.83 -4.81
CA VAL A 22 -3.67 3.74 -5.96
C VAL A 22 -2.21 3.92 -5.53
N ALA A 23 -1.93 4.90 -4.68
CA ALA A 23 -0.59 5.14 -4.13
C ALA A 23 -0.08 4.00 -3.24
N PHE A 24 -0.99 3.23 -2.63
CA PHE A 24 -0.64 2.06 -1.83
C PHE A 24 -0.17 0.89 -2.69
N PHE A 25 -0.70 0.73 -3.92
CA PHE A 25 -0.35 -0.38 -4.82
C PHE A 25 0.99 -0.21 -5.53
N TYR A 26 1.33 1.01 -5.94
CA TYR A 26 2.44 1.27 -6.86
C TYR A 26 3.50 2.17 -6.24
N SER A 27 4.78 1.88 -6.56
CA SER A 27 5.93 2.72 -6.18
C SER A 27 6.52 3.47 -7.39
N THR A 28 5.78 3.56 -8.50
CA THR A 28 6.18 4.17 -9.75
C THR A 28 5.83 5.65 -9.86
N ALA A 29 6.43 6.36 -10.83
CA ALA A 29 6.19 7.79 -11.05
C ALA A 29 4.71 8.19 -11.20
N PRO A 30 3.81 7.43 -11.87
CA PRO A 30 2.38 7.76 -11.91
C PRO A 30 1.70 7.82 -10.55
N SER A 31 2.17 7.06 -9.55
CA SER A 31 1.63 7.11 -8.19
C SER A 31 1.88 8.45 -7.50
N ARG A 32 2.89 9.23 -7.95
CA ARG A 32 3.15 10.57 -7.44
C ARG A 32 1.98 11.54 -7.68
N ALA A 33 1.40 11.51 -8.89
CA ALA A 33 0.22 12.33 -9.19
C ALA A 33 -0.96 11.96 -8.29
N SER A 34 -1.16 10.64 -8.07
CA SER A 34 -2.19 10.14 -7.15
C SER A 34 -1.97 10.64 -5.71
N LEU A 35 -0.73 10.64 -5.22
CA LEU A 35 -0.40 11.16 -3.89
C LEU A 35 -0.61 12.67 -3.76
N ILE A 36 -0.31 13.46 -4.79
CA ILE A 36 -0.60 14.90 -4.79
C ILE A 36 -2.11 15.14 -4.67
N VAL A 37 -2.92 14.44 -5.48
CA VAL A 37 -4.37 14.54 -5.42
C VAL A 37 -4.91 14.08 -4.05
N HIS A 38 -4.33 13.00 -3.48
CA HIS A 38 -4.63 12.51 -2.14
C HIS A 38 -4.39 13.60 -1.08
N ALA A 39 -3.20 14.19 -1.06
CA ALA A 39 -2.82 15.22 -0.11
C ALA A 39 -3.69 16.49 -0.24
N VAL A 40 -3.90 16.98 -1.47
CA VAL A 40 -4.77 18.14 -1.74
C VAL A 40 -6.20 17.85 -1.28
N SER A 41 -6.72 16.62 -1.50
CA SER A 41 -8.03 16.23 -0.98
C SER A 41 -8.09 16.23 0.54
N GLY A 42 -7.03 15.79 1.22
CA GLY A 42 -6.89 15.84 2.67
C GLY A 42 -6.93 17.27 3.20
N TYR A 43 -6.17 18.19 2.62
CA TYR A 43 -6.19 19.61 2.99
C TYR A 43 -7.55 20.28 2.72
N ALA A 44 -8.23 19.90 1.62
CA ALA A 44 -9.58 20.37 1.33
C ALA A 44 -10.61 19.88 2.37
N ILE A 45 -10.46 18.65 2.87
CA ILE A 45 -11.29 18.10 3.98
C ILE A 45 -11.05 18.93 5.25
N VAL A 46 -9.78 19.21 5.58
CA VAL A 46 -9.44 20.06 6.74
C VAL A 46 -10.08 21.45 6.61
N ALA A 47 -9.97 22.08 5.43
CA ALA A 47 -10.56 23.39 5.17
C ALA A 47 -12.09 23.40 5.34
N LEU A 48 -12.78 22.29 5.05
CA LEU A 48 -14.25 22.18 5.23
C LEU A 48 -14.68 21.81 6.65
N THR A 49 -13.75 21.38 7.51
CA THR A 49 -14.05 20.90 8.86
C THR A 49 -14.80 21.92 9.73
N PRO A 50 -14.48 23.24 9.75
CA PRO A 50 -15.21 24.20 10.56
C PRO A 50 -16.71 24.26 10.23
N TRP A 51 -17.04 24.30 8.92
CA TRP A 51 -18.44 24.29 8.47
C TRP A 51 -19.15 22.97 8.81
N LYS A 52 -18.42 21.84 8.70
CA LYS A 52 -18.93 20.54 9.06
C LYS A 52 -19.19 20.42 10.57
N ALA A 53 -18.30 20.97 11.39
CA ALA A 53 -18.47 20.98 12.86
C ALA A 53 -19.76 21.70 13.26
N VAL A 54 -20.07 22.89 12.70
CA VAL A 54 -21.34 23.60 12.93
C VAL A 54 -22.55 22.75 12.53
N ILE A 55 -22.47 22.05 11.38
CA ILE A 55 -23.56 21.15 10.92
C ILE A 55 -23.74 19.97 11.88
N ALA A 56 -22.62 19.38 12.33
CA ALA A 56 -22.61 18.20 13.20
C ALA A 56 -23.12 18.51 14.61
N ALA A 57 -22.72 19.67 15.18
CA ALA A 57 -23.17 20.10 16.51
C ALA A 57 -24.69 20.08 16.66
N HIS A 58 -25.42 20.58 15.67
CA HIS A 58 -26.89 20.53 15.67
C HIS A 58 -27.44 19.10 15.63
N GLY A 59 -26.75 18.17 14.98
CA GLY A 59 -27.13 16.75 14.93
C GLY A 59 -26.90 16.01 16.25
N VAL A 60 -25.78 16.31 16.91
CA VAL A 60 -25.43 15.75 18.24
C VAL A 60 -26.39 16.28 19.30
N GLN A 61 -26.63 17.58 19.37
CA GLN A 61 -27.55 18.20 20.33
C GLN A 61 -28.95 17.59 20.24
N ARG A 62 -29.42 17.24 19.06
CA ARG A 62 -30.73 16.61 18.85
C ARG A 62 -30.72 15.10 19.06
N ARG A 63 -29.60 14.50 19.48
CA ARG A 63 -29.43 13.05 19.73
C ARG A 63 -30.05 12.18 18.65
N ARG A 64 -29.84 12.52 17.37
CA ARG A 64 -30.36 11.74 16.24
C ARG A 64 -29.86 10.29 16.30
N PRO A 65 -30.66 9.29 15.90
CA PRO A 65 -30.25 7.89 15.89
C PRO A 65 -28.88 7.71 15.22
N GLY A 66 -27.97 6.96 15.86
CA GLY A 66 -26.60 6.73 15.37
C GLY A 66 -25.66 7.94 15.43
N TRP A 67 -25.92 8.93 16.30
CA TRP A 67 -25.03 10.09 16.49
C TRP A 67 -23.62 9.68 16.92
N TRP A 68 -23.49 8.64 17.74
CA TRP A 68 -22.22 8.10 18.22
C TRP A 68 -21.36 7.56 17.07
N ALA A 69 -21.95 6.84 16.10
CA ALA A 69 -21.24 6.33 14.94
C ALA A 69 -20.69 7.47 14.05
N SER A 70 -21.43 8.60 13.97
CA SER A 70 -20.93 9.81 13.30
C SER A 70 -19.76 10.45 14.05
N LEU A 71 -19.71 10.37 15.40
CA LEU A 71 -18.57 10.84 16.19
C LEU A 71 -17.36 9.93 15.99
N VAL A 72 -17.52 8.61 16.06
CA VAL A 72 -16.44 7.65 15.79
C VAL A 72 -15.88 7.86 14.38
N PHE A 73 -16.75 7.98 13.38
CA PHE A 73 -16.33 8.30 12.01
C PHE A 73 -15.51 9.58 11.93
N THR A 74 -15.96 10.65 12.58
CA THR A 74 -15.25 11.93 12.58
C THR A 74 -13.90 11.82 13.28
N ALA A 75 -13.83 11.13 14.42
CA ALA A 75 -12.58 10.91 15.15
C ALA A 75 -11.55 10.13 14.32
N LEU A 76 -11.99 9.05 13.64
CA LEU A 76 -11.14 8.26 12.76
C LEU A 76 -10.63 9.08 11.57
N VAL A 77 -11.47 9.89 10.94
CA VAL A 77 -11.05 10.79 9.84
C VAL A 77 -10.03 11.80 10.35
N ILE A 78 -10.25 12.41 11.51
CA ILE A 78 -9.31 13.38 12.11
C ILE A 78 -7.98 12.67 12.43
N ALA A 79 -8.01 11.51 13.06
CA ALA A 79 -6.80 10.73 13.37
C ALA A 79 -6.02 10.39 12.11
N SER A 80 -6.72 9.91 11.05
CA SER A 80 -6.09 9.62 9.77
C SER A 80 -5.43 10.86 9.16
N VAL A 81 -6.14 11.98 9.06
CA VAL A 81 -5.60 13.22 8.45
C VAL A 81 -4.42 13.76 9.25
N LEU A 82 -4.51 13.83 10.58
CA LEU A 82 -3.41 14.30 11.43
C LEU A 82 -2.18 13.40 11.30
N ALA A 83 -2.35 12.07 11.36
CA ALA A 83 -1.25 11.14 11.18
C ALA A 83 -0.60 11.26 9.80
N GLY A 84 -1.39 11.49 8.73
CA GLY A 84 -0.88 11.74 7.39
C GLY A 84 -0.04 13.02 7.29
N ILE A 85 -0.48 14.12 7.92
CA ILE A 85 0.27 15.39 7.98
C ILE A 85 1.56 15.20 8.78
N LEU A 86 1.49 14.59 9.96
CA LEU A 86 2.65 14.33 10.81
C LEU A 86 3.68 13.44 10.10
N HIS A 87 3.22 12.40 9.41
CA HIS A 87 4.08 11.55 8.60
C HIS A 87 4.71 12.33 7.43
N SER A 88 3.91 13.07 6.65
CA SER A 88 4.40 13.77 5.47
C SER A 88 5.38 14.90 5.78
N THR A 89 5.29 15.51 6.95
CA THR A 89 6.25 16.51 7.45
C THR A 89 7.47 15.88 8.12
N GLY A 90 7.37 14.62 8.56
CA GLY A 90 8.39 13.94 9.36
C GLY A 90 8.45 14.42 10.82
N LEU A 91 7.48 15.24 11.27
CA LEU A 91 7.40 15.68 12.66
C LEU A 91 7.11 14.52 13.62
N LEU A 92 6.42 13.50 13.13
CA LEU A 92 6.23 12.24 13.84
C LEU A 92 6.21 11.09 12.83
N VAL A 93 7.22 10.24 12.84
CA VAL A 93 7.31 9.06 11.98
C VAL A 93 6.73 7.83 12.68
N ALA A 94 6.97 7.71 13.98
CA ALA A 94 6.43 6.61 14.80
C ALA A 94 6.04 7.10 16.20
N ALA A 95 5.04 6.45 16.80
CA ALA A 95 4.60 6.65 18.17
C ALA A 95 4.43 5.28 18.84
N GLY A 96 5.39 4.89 19.67
CA GLY A 96 5.43 3.55 20.27
C GLY A 96 5.55 2.47 19.19
N PRO A 97 4.69 1.43 19.23
CA PRO A 97 4.76 0.31 18.29
C PRO A 97 4.19 0.64 16.89
N PHE A 98 3.55 1.79 16.71
CA PHE A 98 2.89 2.16 15.45
C PHE A 98 3.60 3.30 14.75
N SER A 99 3.78 3.18 13.44
CA SER A 99 4.17 4.31 12.61
C SER A 99 2.99 5.26 12.36
N ALA A 100 3.29 6.53 12.09
CA ALA A 100 2.26 7.50 11.72
C ALA A 100 1.54 7.07 10.42
N MET A 101 2.23 6.39 9.51
CA MET A 101 1.64 5.81 8.29
C MET A 101 0.65 4.69 8.62
N GLU A 102 0.97 3.79 9.54
CA GLU A 102 0.05 2.72 9.98
C GLU A 102 -1.19 3.28 10.64
N VAL A 103 -1.04 4.32 11.48
CA VAL A 103 -2.19 5.01 12.08
C VAL A 103 -3.04 5.69 11.00
N HIS A 104 -2.41 6.35 10.01
CA HIS A 104 -3.10 6.99 8.90
C HIS A 104 -3.95 5.99 8.10
N VAL A 105 -3.34 4.89 7.65
CA VAL A 105 -4.00 3.85 6.85
C VAL A 105 -5.02 3.08 7.70
N GLY A 106 -4.66 2.66 8.91
CA GLY A 106 -5.53 1.90 9.80
C GLY A 106 -6.79 2.68 10.18
N ALA A 107 -6.65 3.97 10.53
CA ALA A 107 -7.79 4.83 10.83
C ALA A 107 -8.69 5.06 9.60
N ALA A 108 -8.11 5.21 8.40
CA ALA A 108 -8.88 5.34 7.16
C ALA A 108 -9.68 4.07 6.83
N LEU A 109 -9.07 2.89 6.98
CA LEU A 109 -9.75 1.60 6.79
C LEU A 109 -10.85 1.39 7.83
N ALA A 110 -10.57 1.65 9.11
CA ALA A 110 -11.56 1.57 10.19
C ALA A 110 -12.71 2.58 10.00
N ALA A 111 -12.46 3.73 9.38
CA ALA A 111 -13.50 4.71 9.08
C ALA A 111 -14.47 4.25 7.98
N THR A 112 -14.06 3.32 7.09
CA THR A 112 -14.83 2.92 5.91
C THR A 112 -16.24 2.38 6.23
N PRO A 113 -16.44 1.41 7.15
CA PRO A 113 -17.76 0.92 7.49
C PRO A 113 -18.66 2.04 8.07
N PHE A 114 -18.09 2.95 8.87
CA PHE A 114 -18.83 4.11 9.39
C PHE A 114 -19.15 5.12 8.29
N ALA A 115 -18.29 5.30 7.30
CA ALA A 115 -18.56 6.14 6.13
C ALA A 115 -19.74 5.59 5.33
N VAL A 116 -19.73 4.29 5.02
CA VAL A 116 -20.81 3.60 4.29
C VAL A 116 -22.13 3.76 5.06
N TRP A 117 -22.11 3.43 6.36
CA TRP A 117 -23.30 3.62 7.22
C TRP A 117 -23.75 5.09 7.22
N HIS A 118 -22.83 6.04 7.38
CA HIS A 118 -23.16 7.47 7.42
C HIS A 118 -23.84 7.94 6.12
N VAL A 119 -23.33 7.50 4.98
CA VAL A 119 -23.90 7.84 3.65
C VAL A 119 -25.31 7.25 3.51
N ILE A 120 -25.51 5.99 3.89
CA ILE A 120 -26.81 5.32 3.82
C ILE A 120 -27.82 5.99 4.77
N ALA A 121 -27.44 6.22 6.04
CA ALA A 121 -28.31 6.81 7.06
C ALA A 121 -28.60 8.30 6.83
N ARG A 122 -27.76 9.01 6.09
CA ARG A 122 -27.80 10.46 5.87
C ARG A 122 -27.84 10.84 4.40
N ARG A 123 -28.53 10.06 3.59
CA ARG A 123 -28.59 10.24 2.13
C ARG A 123 -28.93 11.67 1.74
N ILE A 124 -28.10 12.22 0.87
CA ILE A 124 -28.33 13.51 0.21
C ILE A 124 -28.36 13.21 -1.30
N PRO A 125 -29.54 13.00 -1.90
CA PRO A 125 -29.62 12.71 -3.34
C PRO A 125 -29.06 13.88 -4.14
N MET A 126 -28.25 13.61 -5.16
CA MET A 126 -27.72 14.63 -6.07
C MET A 126 -28.87 15.29 -6.87
N ARG A 127 -28.75 16.59 -7.10
CA ARG A 127 -29.70 17.39 -7.88
C ARG A 127 -28.94 18.20 -8.93
N ALA A 128 -29.58 18.54 -10.05
CA ALA A 128 -28.94 19.34 -11.10
C ALA A 128 -28.37 20.68 -10.58
N VAL A 129 -28.99 21.29 -9.57
CA VAL A 129 -28.51 22.53 -8.94
C VAL A 129 -27.13 22.36 -8.28
N ASP A 130 -26.73 21.15 -7.91
CA ASP A 130 -25.42 20.86 -7.28
C ASP A 130 -24.28 21.01 -8.30
N LEU A 131 -24.57 20.90 -9.60
CA LEU A 131 -23.67 21.15 -10.73
C LEU A 131 -23.76 22.58 -11.28
N SER A 132 -24.37 23.51 -10.54
CA SER A 132 -24.46 24.90 -10.93
C SER A 132 -23.07 25.56 -11.02
N ARG A 133 -22.95 26.59 -11.88
CA ARG A 133 -21.72 27.41 -12.02
C ARG A 133 -21.17 27.86 -10.67
N ARG A 134 -22.04 28.25 -9.74
CA ARG A 134 -21.64 28.67 -8.38
C ARG A 134 -21.02 27.51 -7.57
N SER A 135 -21.56 26.31 -7.70
CA SER A 135 -21.02 25.11 -7.02
C SER A 135 -19.67 24.71 -7.59
N LEU A 136 -19.51 24.78 -8.92
CA LEU A 136 -18.24 24.52 -9.60
C LEU A 136 -17.16 25.54 -9.23
N LEU A 137 -17.50 26.83 -9.19
CA LEU A 137 -16.57 27.87 -8.75
C LEU A 137 -16.11 27.65 -7.29
N ARG A 138 -17.01 27.28 -6.39
CA ARG A 138 -16.65 26.94 -5.01
C ARG A 138 -15.73 25.72 -4.93
N ALA A 139 -16.00 24.68 -5.73
CA ALA A 139 -15.14 23.51 -5.79
C ALA A 139 -13.74 23.84 -6.34
N GLY A 140 -13.67 24.66 -7.41
CA GLY A 140 -12.41 25.14 -7.96
C GLY A 140 -11.61 26.01 -6.96
N THR A 141 -12.28 26.94 -6.27
CA THR A 141 -11.66 27.76 -5.23
C THR A 141 -11.12 26.90 -4.09
N LEU A 142 -11.92 25.90 -3.63
CA LEU A 142 -11.48 24.98 -2.58
C LEU A 142 -10.26 24.16 -3.02
N ALA A 143 -10.28 23.61 -4.23
CA ALA A 143 -9.18 22.83 -4.78
C ALA A 143 -7.90 23.69 -4.94
N ALA A 144 -8.03 24.91 -5.47
CA ALA A 144 -6.92 25.85 -5.61
C ALA A 144 -6.33 26.24 -4.25
N SER A 145 -7.19 26.57 -3.28
CA SER A 145 -6.74 26.91 -1.91
C SER A 145 -6.04 25.73 -1.23
N ALA A 146 -6.59 24.52 -1.34
CA ALA A 146 -5.97 23.34 -0.79
C ALA A 146 -4.65 23.00 -1.49
N GLY A 147 -4.56 23.18 -2.80
CA GLY A 147 -3.33 23.03 -3.56
C GLY A 147 -2.26 24.05 -3.15
N LEU A 148 -2.63 25.29 -2.90
CA LEU A 148 -1.72 26.32 -2.37
C LEU A 148 -1.21 25.96 -0.97
N VAL A 149 -2.09 25.50 -0.06
CA VAL A 149 -1.70 25.06 1.28
C VAL A 149 -0.75 23.86 1.20
N TYR A 150 -1.05 22.88 0.36
CA TYR A 150 -0.16 21.74 0.10
C TYR A 150 1.21 22.19 -0.38
N SER A 151 1.25 23.06 -1.40
CA SER A 151 2.51 23.57 -1.97
C SER A 151 3.32 24.38 -0.96
N ALA A 152 2.65 25.24 -0.18
CA ALA A 152 3.29 26.00 0.89
C ALA A 152 3.85 25.06 1.98
N GLY A 153 3.12 23.99 2.33
CA GLY A 153 3.59 22.96 3.25
C GLY A 153 4.83 22.24 2.74
N GLU A 154 4.86 21.84 1.47
CA GLU A 154 6.04 21.21 0.85
C GLU A 154 7.26 22.15 0.81
N VAL A 155 7.04 23.43 0.52
CA VAL A 155 8.10 24.46 0.58
C VAL A 155 8.61 24.61 2.01
N ALA A 156 7.71 24.73 2.99
CA ALA A 156 8.09 24.86 4.40
C ALA A 156 8.89 23.63 4.90
N VAL A 157 8.47 22.41 4.55
CA VAL A 157 9.17 21.17 4.89
C VAL A 157 10.62 21.21 4.37
N ARG A 158 10.84 21.72 3.16
CA ARG A 158 12.19 21.83 2.56
C ARG A 158 12.99 22.97 3.17
N LEU A 159 12.40 24.16 3.34
CA LEU A 159 13.10 25.31 3.89
C LEU A 159 13.51 25.10 5.34
N LEU A 160 12.70 24.41 6.12
CA LEU A 160 12.98 24.08 7.51
C LEU A 160 13.80 22.78 7.67
N SER A 161 14.20 22.15 6.55
CA SER A 161 14.96 20.89 6.53
C SER A 161 14.32 19.80 7.40
N LEU A 162 12.98 19.75 7.42
CA LEU A 162 12.26 18.69 8.15
C LEU A 162 12.54 17.32 7.52
N PRO A 163 12.47 16.23 8.30
CA PRO A 163 12.72 14.87 7.77
C PRO A 163 11.87 14.54 6.55
N GLY A 164 10.66 15.10 6.46
CA GLY A 164 9.78 14.96 5.29
C GLY A 164 10.38 15.44 3.97
N ALA A 165 11.44 16.25 3.96
CA ALA A 165 12.10 16.71 2.74
C ALA A 165 12.80 15.58 1.97
N THR A 166 13.21 14.51 2.64
CA THR A 166 13.97 13.38 2.07
C THR A 166 13.11 12.17 1.73
N ARG A 167 11.79 12.21 2.00
CA ARG A 167 10.90 11.09 1.69
C ARG A 167 10.80 10.81 0.18
N ARG A 168 10.62 9.55 -0.16
CA ARG A 168 10.33 9.13 -1.54
C ARG A 168 8.97 9.65 -2.01
N LEU A 169 8.74 9.51 -3.32
CA LEU A 169 7.44 9.80 -3.95
C LEU A 169 6.26 9.01 -3.34
N THR A 170 6.52 7.89 -2.69
CA THR A 170 5.52 7.06 -1.98
C THR A 170 5.23 7.53 -0.55
N GLY A 171 5.94 8.55 -0.07
CA GLY A 171 5.89 9.01 1.32
C GLY A 171 6.81 8.26 2.26
N SER A 172 7.50 7.20 1.81
CA SER A 172 8.38 6.39 2.65
C SER A 172 9.71 7.09 2.92
N TYR A 173 10.27 6.82 4.11
CA TYR A 173 11.59 7.29 4.54
C TYR A 173 12.65 6.21 4.31
N GLU A 174 13.88 6.65 4.02
CA GLU A 174 15.02 5.76 3.90
C GLU A 174 15.33 5.11 5.24
N TYR A 175 15.62 3.80 5.22
CA TYR A 175 16.07 3.07 6.40
C TYR A 175 17.00 1.91 6.03
N GLY A 176 18.25 2.00 6.48
CA GLY A 176 19.24 0.93 6.39
C GLY A 176 19.55 0.43 4.97
N SER A 177 19.52 1.30 3.94
CA SER A 177 19.91 0.91 2.59
C SER A 177 21.35 0.44 2.55
N LEU A 178 21.61 -0.67 1.86
CA LEU A 178 22.89 -1.37 1.78
C LEU A 178 23.45 -1.81 3.14
N GLN A 179 22.60 -1.87 4.15
CA GLN A 179 22.91 -2.35 5.50
C GLN A 179 21.89 -3.43 5.89
N PRO A 180 22.07 -4.68 5.46
CA PRO A 180 21.08 -5.77 5.65
C PRO A 180 20.65 -5.95 7.11
N ALA A 181 21.57 -5.78 8.07
CA ALA A 181 21.28 -5.90 9.48
C ALA A 181 20.35 -4.80 10.04
N GLN A 182 20.21 -3.69 9.32
CA GLN A 182 19.31 -2.59 9.69
C GLN A 182 17.97 -2.64 8.95
N LEU A 183 17.79 -3.56 7.98
CA LEU A 183 16.52 -3.69 7.28
C LEU A 183 15.42 -4.07 8.29
N PRO A 184 14.34 -3.27 8.42
CA PRO A 184 13.30 -3.57 9.38
C PRO A 184 12.56 -4.86 9.07
N VAL A 185 12.34 -5.68 10.09
CA VAL A 185 11.50 -6.86 10.01
C VAL A 185 10.05 -6.45 10.26
N THR A 186 9.22 -6.55 9.24
CA THR A 186 7.79 -6.24 9.33
C THR A 186 6.97 -7.45 8.88
N GLN A 187 5.85 -7.69 9.55
CA GLN A 187 4.92 -8.74 9.20
C GLN A 187 3.61 -8.13 8.69
N TRP A 188 2.87 -8.91 7.90
CA TRP A 188 1.56 -8.50 7.43
C TRP A 188 0.50 -8.90 8.47
N LEU A 189 -0.30 -7.93 8.92
CA LEU A 189 -1.42 -8.13 9.86
C LEU A 189 -1.11 -9.13 10.99
N PHE A 190 -1.63 -10.35 10.87
CA PHE A 190 -1.54 -11.41 11.88
C PHE A 190 -0.45 -12.43 11.56
N ASP A 191 0.37 -12.19 10.54
CA ASP A 191 1.45 -13.08 10.13
C ASP A 191 2.57 -13.11 11.19
N SER A 192 3.26 -14.23 11.28
CA SER A 192 4.38 -14.42 12.21
C SER A 192 5.54 -15.09 11.50
N VAL A 193 6.75 -14.87 12.01
CA VAL A 193 7.96 -15.49 11.45
C VAL A 193 7.93 -17.00 11.72
N PRO A 194 7.80 -17.84 10.68
CA PRO A 194 7.80 -19.29 10.84
C PRO A 194 9.22 -19.81 11.11
N SER A 195 9.31 -20.92 11.82
CA SER A 195 10.53 -21.72 11.88
C SER A 195 10.53 -22.70 10.71
N VAL A 196 11.58 -22.66 9.89
CA VAL A 196 11.68 -23.49 8.67
C VAL A 196 12.97 -24.28 8.72
N ASP A 197 12.85 -25.61 8.60
CA ASP A 197 13.99 -26.50 8.38
C ASP A 197 14.36 -26.52 6.88
N PRO A 198 15.52 -25.98 6.48
CA PRO A 198 15.91 -25.93 5.07
C PRO A 198 16.17 -27.30 4.45
N ALA A 199 16.43 -28.32 5.25
CA ALA A 199 16.68 -29.69 4.72
C ALA A 199 15.40 -30.34 4.18
N SER A 200 14.29 -30.11 4.86
CA SER A 200 12.98 -30.64 4.46
C SER A 200 12.18 -29.67 3.57
N TRP A 201 12.53 -28.39 3.56
CA TRP A 201 11.81 -27.38 2.79
C TRP A 201 11.97 -27.59 1.28
N ARG A 202 10.91 -27.31 0.53
CA ARG A 202 10.89 -27.36 -0.95
C ARG A 202 10.15 -26.16 -1.51
N LEU A 203 10.65 -25.66 -2.65
CA LEU A 203 9.92 -24.77 -3.54
C LEU A 203 9.21 -25.60 -4.61
N THR A 204 7.91 -25.56 -4.62
CA THR A 204 7.09 -26.26 -5.63
C THR A 204 6.68 -25.29 -6.74
N LEU A 205 7.02 -25.58 -7.99
CA LEU A 205 6.51 -24.87 -9.17
C LEU A 205 5.57 -25.80 -9.94
N ARG A 206 4.33 -25.34 -10.13
CA ARG A 206 3.28 -26.07 -10.85
C ARG A 206 2.91 -25.31 -12.12
N ILE A 207 2.90 -26.01 -13.25
CA ILE A 207 2.42 -25.52 -14.55
C ILE A 207 1.48 -26.59 -15.14
N GLY A 208 0.18 -26.29 -15.15
CA GLY A 208 -0.85 -27.30 -15.47
C GLY A 208 -0.79 -28.50 -14.51
N ASN A 209 -0.65 -29.69 -15.05
CA ASN A 209 -0.56 -30.92 -14.26
C ASN A 209 0.88 -31.32 -13.89
N THR A 210 1.87 -30.59 -14.37
CA THR A 210 3.29 -30.89 -14.13
C THR A 210 3.79 -30.11 -12.94
N VAL A 211 4.58 -30.76 -12.09
CA VAL A 211 5.16 -30.19 -10.89
C VAL A 211 6.66 -30.42 -10.91
N ARG A 212 7.43 -29.38 -10.60
CA ARG A 212 8.85 -29.47 -10.30
C ARG A 212 9.09 -28.91 -8.90
N GLU A 213 9.97 -29.56 -8.16
CA GLU A 213 10.40 -29.11 -6.84
C GLU A 213 11.89 -28.81 -6.86
N TRP A 214 12.29 -27.81 -6.08
CA TRP A 214 13.69 -27.48 -5.79
C TRP A 214 13.91 -27.53 -4.30
N THR A 215 15.03 -28.14 -3.91
CA THR A 215 15.57 -28.02 -2.56
C THR A 215 16.17 -26.63 -2.36
N TYR A 216 16.37 -26.23 -1.11
CA TYR A 216 17.10 -25.00 -0.80
C TYR A 216 18.53 -25.05 -1.35
N ALA A 217 19.21 -26.19 -1.24
CA ALA A 217 20.56 -26.39 -1.76
C ALA A 217 20.66 -26.19 -3.29
N GLU A 218 19.68 -26.67 -4.05
CA GLU A 218 19.63 -26.44 -5.50
C GLU A 218 19.43 -24.97 -5.85
N LEU A 219 18.64 -24.24 -5.06
CA LEU A 219 18.43 -22.81 -5.28
C LEU A 219 19.65 -21.96 -4.91
N LEU A 220 20.50 -22.41 -4.00
CA LEU A 220 21.78 -21.76 -3.68
C LEU A 220 22.83 -21.88 -4.79
N ALA A 221 22.61 -22.76 -5.79
CA ALA A 221 23.50 -22.87 -6.94
C ALA A 221 23.34 -21.71 -7.95
N PHE A 222 22.26 -20.93 -7.85
CA PHE A 222 22.05 -19.72 -8.65
C PHE A 222 22.66 -18.49 -7.97
N ASP A 223 23.29 -17.61 -8.75
CA ASP A 223 23.96 -16.39 -8.23
C ASP A 223 23.52 -15.14 -9.03
N ASP A 224 22.29 -15.12 -9.49
CA ASP A 224 21.72 -13.89 -10.04
C ASP A 224 21.65 -12.82 -8.96
N ARG A 225 21.90 -11.57 -9.35
CA ARG A 225 21.93 -10.44 -8.42
C ARG A 225 21.10 -9.28 -8.93
N VAL A 226 20.43 -8.62 -8.00
CA VAL A 226 19.71 -7.39 -8.28
C VAL A 226 19.78 -6.45 -7.09
N GLN A 227 20.09 -5.19 -7.35
CA GLN A 227 19.89 -4.13 -6.38
C GLN A 227 18.44 -3.65 -6.53
N ALA A 228 17.64 -3.88 -5.52
CA ALA A 228 16.22 -3.53 -5.54
C ALA A 228 15.76 -2.87 -4.24
N THR A 229 14.82 -1.94 -4.37
CA THR A 229 14.27 -1.17 -3.27
C THR A 229 12.97 -1.80 -2.77
N LEU A 230 13.00 -2.30 -1.55
CA LEU A 230 11.80 -2.66 -0.80
C LEU A 230 11.16 -1.38 -0.26
N ASP A 231 10.01 -1.02 -0.78
CA ASP A 231 9.24 0.15 -0.37
C ASP A 231 8.01 -0.30 0.44
N CYS A 232 8.17 -0.31 1.76
CA CYS A 232 7.17 -0.85 2.69
C CYS A 232 5.97 0.09 2.84
N THR A 233 4.77 -0.48 2.93
CA THR A 233 3.54 0.26 3.22
C THR A 233 3.47 0.82 4.63
N GLY A 234 4.36 0.37 5.54
CA GLY A 234 4.55 0.95 6.87
C GLY A 234 5.29 2.29 6.88
N GLY A 235 5.74 2.79 5.71
CA GLY A 235 6.30 4.14 5.57
C GLY A 235 7.83 4.20 5.56
N PHE A 236 8.52 3.10 5.34
CA PHE A 236 9.97 3.09 5.10
C PHE A 236 10.31 2.46 3.75
N TYR A 237 11.49 2.75 3.23
CA TYR A 237 12.09 2.02 2.12
C TYR A 237 13.55 1.68 2.43
N SER A 238 14.02 0.62 1.80
CA SER A 238 15.41 0.18 1.90
C SER A 238 15.86 -0.41 0.57
N THR A 239 16.95 0.09 0.02
CA THR A 239 17.59 -0.46 -1.18
C THR A 239 18.64 -1.46 -0.75
N GLN A 240 18.56 -2.69 -1.25
CA GLN A 240 19.44 -3.77 -0.85
C GLN A 240 19.91 -4.56 -2.07
N ASP A 241 21.04 -5.27 -1.90
CA ASP A 241 21.56 -6.22 -2.88
C ASP A 241 20.97 -7.60 -2.57
N TRP A 242 20.17 -8.12 -3.49
CA TRP A 242 19.52 -9.42 -3.40
C TRP A 242 20.22 -10.42 -4.31
N SER A 243 20.31 -11.67 -3.88
CA SER A 243 20.85 -12.78 -4.67
C SER A 243 19.89 -13.96 -4.69
N GLY A 244 19.86 -14.72 -5.79
CA GLY A 244 18.96 -15.85 -5.97
C GLY A 244 18.83 -16.24 -7.43
N VAL A 245 17.60 -16.49 -7.91
CA VAL A 245 17.31 -16.89 -9.29
C VAL A 245 16.13 -16.09 -9.85
N TRP A 246 16.24 -15.66 -11.11
CA TRP A 246 15.10 -15.07 -11.80
C TRP A 246 13.99 -16.07 -12.01
N LEU A 247 12.77 -15.66 -11.77
CA LEU A 247 11.62 -16.56 -11.93
C LEU A 247 11.47 -17.05 -13.37
N SER A 248 11.81 -16.23 -14.36
CA SER A 248 11.84 -16.64 -15.77
C SER A 248 12.79 -17.81 -16.02
N GLU A 249 13.91 -17.90 -15.32
CA GLU A 249 14.82 -19.04 -15.42
C GLU A 249 14.22 -20.31 -14.83
N LEU A 250 13.61 -20.23 -13.64
CA LEU A 250 12.91 -21.39 -13.06
C LEU A 250 11.77 -21.90 -13.97
N LEU A 251 11.07 -20.97 -14.63
CA LEU A 251 10.04 -21.34 -15.62
C LEU A 251 10.62 -22.06 -16.84
N THR A 252 11.78 -21.63 -17.33
CA THR A 252 12.47 -22.28 -18.46
C THR A 252 12.98 -23.68 -18.10
N LEU A 253 13.45 -23.86 -16.87
CA LEU A 253 13.92 -25.14 -16.35
C LEU A 253 12.78 -26.12 -16.02
N HIS A 254 11.53 -25.67 -16.03
CA HIS A 254 10.38 -26.55 -15.79
C HIS A 254 10.17 -27.50 -16.98
N PRO A 255 9.82 -28.82 -16.75
CA PRO A 255 9.60 -29.78 -17.83
C PRO A 255 8.51 -29.40 -18.83
N ASN A 256 7.59 -28.55 -18.42
CA ASN A 256 6.53 -28.00 -19.27
C ASN A 256 6.47 -26.47 -19.10
N PRO A 257 7.41 -25.71 -19.75
CA PRO A 257 7.42 -24.28 -19.61
C PRO A 257 6.14 -23.65 -20.18
N PRO A 258 5.70 -22.50 -19.65
CA PRO A 258 4.49 -21.85 -20.15
C PRO A 258 4.67 -21.44 -21.61
N PRO A 259 3.61 -21.57 -22.45
CA PRO A 259 3.68 -21.17 -23.84
C PRO A 259 3.99 -19.68 -23.97
N GLN A 260 4.88 -19.34 -24.88
CA GLN A 260 5.19 -17.95 -25.21
C GLN A 260 4.09 -17.38 -26.13
N GLY A 261 3.22 -16.56 -25.56
CA GLY A 261 2.15 -15.85 -26.27
C GLY A 261 0.81 -16.60 -26.33
N GLY A 262 -0.27 -15.86 -26.32
CA GLY A 262 -1.61 -16.32 -26.75
C GLY A 262 -2.69 -16.49 -25.69
N ARG A 263 -2.40 -16.64 -24.42
CA ARG A 263 -3.38 -16.67 -23.35
C ARG A 263 -2.93 -15.79 -22.19
N GLU A 264 -3.88 -15.08 -21.58
CA GLU A 264 -3.64 -14.35 -20.34
C GLU A 264 -3.35 -15.38 -19.24
N MET A 265 -2.08 -15.50 -18.86
CA MET A 265 -1.62 -16.38 -17.79
C MET A 265 -1.06 -15.56 -16.65
N SER A 266 -1.10 -16.10 -15.46
CA SER A 266 -0.53 -15.41 -14.30
C SER A 266 0.29 -16.34 -13.41
N ILE A 267 1.15 -15.71 -12.63
CA ILE A 267 2.05 -16.31 -11.66
C ILE A 267 1.42 -16.15 -10.29
N TYR A 268 0.96 -17.19 -9.67
CA TYR A 268 0.47 -17.20 -8.30
C TYR A 268 1.57 -17.66 -7.35
N VAL A 269 2.01 -16.78 -6.47
CA VAL A 269 3.09 -17.04 -5.50
C VAL A 269 2.48 -17.13 -4.11
N ARG A 270 2.76 -18.24 -3.41
CA ARG A 270 2.22 -18.51 -2.07
C ARG A 270 3.32 -18.75 -1.05
N SER A 271 3.14 -18.15 0.12
CA SER A 271 3.94 -18.33 1.32
C SER A 271 3.59 -19.60 2.10
N LEU A 272 4.49 -20.05 2.95
CA LEU A 272 4.25 -21.07 3.99
C LEU A 272 3.12 -20.65 4.94
N THR A 273 3.02 -19.35 5.26
CA THR A 273 1.99 -18.81 6.15
C THR A 273 0.63 -18.67 5.47
N GLY A 274 0.53 -18.94 4.15
CA GLY A 274 -0.66 -18.81 3.32
C GLY A 274 -0.78 -17.44 2.64
N TYR A 275 0.07 -16.44 2.98
CA TYR A 275 0.15 -15.17 2.27
C TYR A 275 0.42 -15.39 0.79
N ASP A 276 -0.28 -14.67 -0.08
CA ASP A 276 -0.14 -14.87 -1.52
C ASP A 276 -0.21 -13.58 -2.33
N ARG A 277 0.36 -13.62 -3.54
CA ARG A 277 0.24 -12.58 -4.56
C ARG A 277 0.23 -13.21 -5.95
N ARG A 278 -0.46 -12.51 -6.86
CA ARG A 278 -0.57 -12.89 -8.26
C ARG A 278 0.01 -11.81 -9.16
N PHE A 279 0.82 -12.21 -10.14
CA PHE A 279 1.51 -11.33 -11.08
C PHE A 279 1.17 -11.74 -12.51
N ALA A 280 1.31 -10.82 -13.47
CA ALA A 280 1.21 -11.17 -14.88
C ALA A 280 2.42 -12.02 -15.29
N ILE A 281 2.23 -12.96 -16.23
CA ILE A 281 3.31 -13.86 -16.67
C ILE A 281 4.50 -13.09 -17.27
N GLU A 282 4.26 -11.96 -17.91
CA GLU A 282 5.27 -11.08 -18.50
C GLU A 282 6.20 -10.46 -17.46
N GLU A 283 5.80 -10.45 -16.19
CA GLU A 283 6.64 -9.95 -15.10
C GLU A 283 7.71 -10.96 -14.65
N ALA A 284 7.67 -12.23 -15.10
CA ALA A 284 8.58 -13.28 -14.66
C ALA A 284 10.06 -12.89 -14.75
N GLY A 285 10.46 -12.15 -15.80
CA GLY A 285 11.83 -11.68 -15.98
C GLY A 285 12.23 -10.53 -15.03
N ARG A 286 11.31 -10.00 -14.23
CA ARG A 286 11.57 -8.96 -13.23
C ARG A 286 11.37 -9.45 -11.80
N LEU A 287 10.91 -10.67 -11.63
CA LEU A 287 10.67 -11.29 -10.33
C LEU A 287 11.84 -12.23 -10.01
N MET A 288 12.38 -12.13 -8.79
CA MET A 288 13.47 -12.99 -8.33
C MET A 288 13.03 -13.79 -7.12
N ILE A 289 13.33 -15.07 -7.10
CA ILE A 289 13.28 -15.92 -5.89
C ILE A 289 14.64 -15.76 -5.21
N ALA A 290 14.68 -14.88 -4.21
CA ALA A 290 15.91 -14.56 -3.51
C ALA A 290 16.17 -15.55 -2.37
N THR A 291 17.42 -16.01 -2.30
CA THR A 291 17.99 -16.86 -1.24
C THR A 291 18.90 -16.05 -0.32
N GLY A 292 19.37 -14.86 -0.78
CA GLY A 292 20.34 -14.04 -0.07
C GLY A 292 20.04 -12.55 -0.07
N LEU A 293 20.65 -11.87 0.90
CA LEU A 293 20.55 -10.45 1.15
C LEU A 293 21.94 -9.91 1.56
N GLY A 294 22.50 -8.98 0.80
CA GLY A 294 23.82 -8.40 1.08
C GLY A 294 24.96 -9.43 1.14
N GLY A 295 24.88 -10.50 0.34
CA GLY A 295 25.86 -11.57 0.31
C GLY A 295 25.74 -12.63 1.41
N MET A 296 24.71 -12.54 2.25
CA MET A 296 24.42 -13.50 3.33
C MET A 296 23.08 -14.20 3.06
N PRO A 297 22.85 -15.41 3.61
CA PRO A 297 21.53 -16.02 3.62
C PRO A 297 20.48 -15.08 4.21
N LEU A 298 19.23 -15.24 3.79
CA LEU A 298 18.13 -14.46 4.36
C LEU A 298 17.99 -14.76 5.87
N ASP A 299 17.71 -13.70 6.65
CA ASP A 299 17.24 -13.85 8.03
C ASP A 299 15.80 -14.43 8.04
N PRO A 300 15.41 -15.22 9.07
CA PRO A 300 14.04 -15.73 9.18
C PRO A 300 12.97 -14.64 9.05
N GLY A 301 13.18 -13.47 9.67
CA GLY A 301 12.26 -12.33 9.57
C GLY A 301 12.20 -11.69 8.19
N HIS A 302 13.21 -11.91 7.35
CA HIS A 302 13.26 -11.43 5.98
C HIS A 302 12.81 -12.45 4.95
N GLY A 303 12.39 -13.65 5.37
CA GLY A 303 11.75 -14.63 4.49
C GLY A 303 12.58 -15.86 4.19
N PHE A 304 13.59 -16.21 5.05
CA PHE A 304 14.33 -17.48 4.92
C PHE A 304 13.36 -18.68 4.84
N PRO A 305 13.58 -19.69 3.98
CA PRO A 305 14.74 -19.90 3.09
C PRO A 305 14.72 -19.03 1.83
N VAL A 306 13.54 -18.69 1.29
CA VAL A 306 13.43 -17.86 0.10
C VAL A 306 12.26 -16.88 0.18
N ARG A 307 12.46 -15.76 -0.49
CA ARG A 307 11.39 -14.75 -0.68
C ARG A 307 11.29 -14.33 -2.14
N LEU A 308 10.13 -13.79 -2.49
CA LEU A 308 9.96 -13.08 -3.74
C LEU A 308 10.46 -11.64 -3.61
N VAL A 309 11.36 -11.24 -4.50
CA VAL A 309 11.75 -9.85 -4.75
C VAL A 309 11.01 -9.37 -5.99
N ALA A 310 10.25 -8.30 -5.83
CA ALA A 310 9.39 -7.72 -6.87
C ALA A 310 9.71 -6.22 -7.03
N PRO A 311 10.77 -5.85 -7.78
CA PRO A 311 11.14 -4.47 -8.03
C PRO A 311 9.95 -3.64 -8.55
N ASP A 312 9.92 -2.33 -8.24
CA ASP A 312 8.85 -1.38 -8.58
C ASP A 312 7.47 -1.67 -7.97
N ARG A 313 7.33 -2.73 -7.19
CA ARG A 313 6.14 -3.03 -6.41
C ARG A 313 6.32 -2.62 -4.94
N ARG A 314 5.22 -2.21 -4.30
CA ARG A 314 5.22 -1.95 -2.84
C ARG A 314 5.50 -3.23 -2.07
N GLY A 315 6.03 -3.10 -0.84
CA GLY A 315 6.53 -4.22 -0.03
C GLY A 315 5.54 -5.37 0.20
N TYR A 316 4.24 -5.10 0.21
CA TYR A 316 3.23 -6.16 0.36
C TYR A 316 3.10 -7.08 -0.87
N TRP A 317 3.74 -6.76 -1.99
CA TRP A 317 3.90 -7.66 -3.13
C TRP A 317 5.09 -8.62 -2.98
N TRP A 318 5.97 -8.38 -2.03
CA TRP A 318 7.21 -9.12 -1.82
C TRP A 318 6.95 -10.29 -0.85
N VAL A 319 6.45 -11.40 -1.38
CA VAL A 319 6.05 -12.59 -0.60
C VAL A 319 7.26 -13.19 0.11
N LYS A 320 7.18 -13.34 1.43
CA LYS A 320 8.18 -14.03 2.26
C LYS A 320 7.86 -15.52 2.36
N TRP A 321 8.87 -16.32 2.71
CA TRP A 321 8.71 -17.76 2.98
C TRP A 321 7.96 -18.49 1.85
N VAL A 322 8.35 -18.22 0.61
CA VAL A 322 7.69 -18.81 -0.55
C VAL A 322 7.85 -20.31 -0.56
N THR A 323 6.75 -21.03 -0.73
CA THR A 323 6.74 -22.51 -0.83
C THR A 323 6.12 -23.00 -2.14
N ALA A 324 5.27 -22.20 -2.76
CA ALA A 324 4.60 -22.63 -3.98
C ALA A 324 4.48 -21.49 -4.99
N ILE A 325 4.69 -21.83 -6.25
CA ILE A 325 4.44 -20.99 -7.41
C ILE A 325 3.56 -21.78 -8.36
N THR A 326 2.46 -21.19 -8.81
CA THR A 326 1.55 -21.82 -9.77
C THR A 326 1.35 -20.91 -10.97
N ILE A 327 1.49 -21.46 -12.17
CA ILE A 327 1.13 -20.77 -13.40
C ILE A 327 -0.23 -21.29 -13.84
N ASP A 328 -1.20 -20.40 -13.96
CA ASP A 328 -2.57 -20.73 -14.35
C ASP A 328 -3.17 -19.66 -15.29
N GLU A 329 -4.36 -19.97 -15.83
CA GLU A 329 -5.07 -19.10 -16.78
C GLU A 329 -5.96 -18.05 -16.09
N LEU A 330 -5.84 -17.87 -14.76
CA LEU A 330 -6.55 -16.79 -14.08
C LEU A 330 -5.82 -15.47 -14.33
N PRO A 331 -6.54 -14.38 -14.58
CA PRO A 331 -5.90 -13.08 -14.81
C PRO A 331 -5.18 -12.58 -13.54
N SER A 332 -4.11 -11.82 -13.71
CA SER A 332 -3.27 -11.34 -12.60
C SER A 332 -4.02 -10.45 -11.60
N TRP A 333 -5.10 -9.79 -12.04
CA TRP A 333 -5.96 -8.98 -11.18
C TRP A 333 -6.98 -9.81 -10.37
N TRP A 334 -7.12 -11.13 -10.65
CA TRP A 334 -8.01 -12.02 -9.90
C TRP A 334 -7.40 -12.38 -8.55
N GLN A 335 -7.39 -11.44 -7.66
CA GLN A 335 -6.91 -11.57 -6.29
C GLN A 335 -7.54 -10.50 -5.40
N LEU A 336 -7.60 -10.77 -4.11
CA LEU A 336 -8.02 -9.74 -3.17
C LEU A 336 -7.04 -8.57 -3.19
N PRO A 337 -7.54 -7.34 -3.08
CA PRO A 337 -6.70 -6.14 -3.06
C PRO A 337 -5.70 -6.19 -1.90
N PHE A 338 -6.06 -6.82 -0.77
CA PHE A 338 -5.16 -7.16 0.33
C PHE A 338 -5.27 -8.64 0.64
N PRO A 339 -4.16 -9.31 0.99
CA PRO A 339 -4.21 -10.62 1.60
C PRO A 339 -5.00 -10.53 2.92
N LEU A 340 -5.87 -11.49 3.17
CA LEU A 340 -6.70 -11.56 4.39
C LEU A 340 -6.08 -12.41 5.49
N GLN A 341 -4.81 -12.65 5.44
CA GLN A 341 -4.09 -13.53 6.35
C GLN A 341 -3.80 -12.95 7.66
#